data_6a97518e786f0b01a97edb3c1c56595a
#
_entry.id   6a97518e786f0b01a97edb3c1c56595a
#
_cell.length_a   1.000
_cell.length_b   1.000
_cell.length_c   1.000
_cell.angle_alpha   90.00
_cell.angle_beta   90.00
_cell.angle_gamma   90.00
#
_symmetry.space_group_name_H-M   'P 1'
#
loop_
_entity.id
_entity.type
_entity.pdbx_description
1 polymer ?
#
loop_
_entity_poly.entity_id
_entity_poly.type
_entity_poly.pdbx_seq_one_letter_code
_entity_poly.pdbx_strand_id
1 'polypeptide(L)'
;MTVAGAVIEQDGGLLLVKNRRRDGAHDWSTPGGVVDPTDATRVAGLAREVEEETGLQVHAWDGPLYEVVAVASDMGWELHCEVHRALDWSGDLVVDDPDGIVVDASFVDPTGVAELLGECFEWVGDPLRAWLADRWEPAARRVFRYEVRGTSLSDLRVVAASVE
;
A
#
# COMPACT_ATOMS: atom_id res chain seq x y z
N MET A 1 -3.99 9.90 10.07
CA MET A 1 -3.54 9.96 8.66
C MET A 1 -4.29 8.91 7.87
N THR A 2 -4.91 9.30 6.79
CA THR A 2 -5.66 8.41 5.89
C THR A 2 -4.82 8.13 4.65
N VAL A 3 -4.62 6.87 4.36
CA VAL A 3 -3.82 6.37 3.23
C VAL A 3 -4.68 5.43 2.40
N ALA A 4 -4.44 5.38 1.10
CA ALA A 4 -5.01 4.38 0.22
C ALA A 4 -3.91 3.67 -0.57
N GLY A 5 -4.08 2.38 -0.76
CA GLY A 5 -3.17 1.53 -1.53
C GLY A 5 -3.89 0.79 -2.65
N ALA A 6 -3.15 0.49 -3.71
CA ALA A 6 -3.68 -0.16 -4.90
C ALA A 6 -3.10 -1.56 -5.12
N VAL A 7 -3.96 -2.52 -5.35
CA VAL A 7 -3.59 -3.83 -5.91
C VAL A 7 -3.86 -3.77 -7.42
N ILE A 8 -2.79 -3.81 -8.20
CA ILE A 8 -2.83 -3.81 -9.67
C ILE A 8 -2.07 -5.02 -10.16
N GLU A 9 -2.76 -5.89 -10.88
CA GLU A 9 -2.21 -7.17 -11.32
C GLU A 9 -2.24 -7.28 -12.85
N GLN A 10 -1.19 -7.86 -13.42
CA GLN A 10 -1.08 -8.15 -14.84
C GLN A 10 -0.28 -9.45 -15.04
N ASP A 11 -0.84 -10.38 -15.81
CA ASP A 11 -0.16 -11.64 -16.19
C ASP A 11 0.42 -12.43 -15.00
N GLY A 12 -0.29 -12.44 -13.88
CA GLY A 12 0.13 -13.09 -12.64
C GLY A 12 1.12 -12.28 -11.78
N GLY A 13 1.53 -11.11 -12.24
CA GLY A 13 2.39 -10.19 -11.49
C GLY A 13 1.59 -9.13 -10.74
N LEU A 14 2.13 -8.70 -9.61
CA LEU A 14 1.61 -7.59 -8.80
C LEU A 14 2.49 -6.36 -8.98
N LEU A 15 1.86 -5.20 -9.23
CA LEU A 15 2.59 -3.94 -9.33
C LEU A 15 3.12 -3.53 -7.96
N LEU A 16 4.44 -3.41 -7.87
CA LEU A 16 5.13 -2.83 -6.73
C LEU A 16 5.92 -1.60 -7.16
N VAL A 17 6.05 -0.66 -6.26
CA VAL A 17 6.88 0.54 -6.41
C VAL A 17 8.03 0.50 -5.42
N LYS A 18 9.20 0.97 -5.87
CA LYS A 18 10.39 1.12 -5.05
C LYS A 18 10.45 2.53 -4.50
N ASN A 19 10.45 2.65 -3.19
CA ASN A 19 10.48 3.92 -2.48
C ASN A 19 11.89 4.23 -2.00
N ARG A 20 12.31 5.48 -2.13
CA ARG A 20 13.54 5.98 -1.51
C ARG A 20 13.18 6.74 -0.24
N ARG A 21 13.75 6.32 0.86
CA ARG A 21 13.55 6.96 2.17
C ARG A 21 14.57 8.07 2.42
N ARG A 22 14.32 8.90 3.43
CA ARG A 22 15.17 10.05 3.76
C ARG A 22 16.61 9.67 4.10
N ASP A 23 16.82 8.50 4.69
CA ASP A 23 18.14 7.94 5.02
C ASP A 23 18.87 7.30 3.84
N GLY A 24 18.24 7.31 2.64
CA GLY A 24 18.76 6.70 1.42
C GLY A 24 18.42 5.21 1.27
N ALA A 25 17.78 4.59 2.27
CA ALA A 25 17.29 3.23 2.16
C ALA A 25 16.14 3.12 1.16
N HIS A 26 15.97 1.94 0.59
CA HIS A 26 14.88 1.62 -0.31
C HIS A 26 13.99 0.54 0.28
N ASP A 27 12.69 0.65 0.03
CA ASP A 27 11.73 -0.41 0.29
C ASP A 27 10.73 -0.52 -0.87
N TRP A 28 10.01 -1.62 -0.90
CA TRP A 28 8.98 -1.88 -1.90
C TRP A 28 7.61 -1.94 -1.23
N SER A 29 6.62 -1.41 -1.93
CA SER A 29 5.22 -1.44 -1.51
C SER A 29 4.29 -1.47 -2.71
N THR A 30 3.00 -1.69 -2.48
CA THR A 30 1.99 -1.37 -3.49
C THR A 30 1.95 0.15 -3.70
N PRO A 31 1.59 0.63 -4.90
CA PRO A 31 1.42 2.07 -5.14
C PRO A 31 0.28 2.63 -4.29
N GLY A 32 0.39 3.89 -3.94
CA GLY A 32 -0.59 4.59 -3.13
C GLY A 32 0.04 5.71 -2.32
N GLY A 33 -0.75 6.34 -1.48
CA GLY A 33 -0.28 7.46 -0.69
C GLY A 33 -1.35 8.05 0.20
N VAL A 34 -1.05 9.21 0.74
CA VAL A 34 -1.96 9.97 1.61
C VAL A 34 -3.12 10.52 0.77
N VAL A 35 -4.33 10.27 1.23
CA VAL A 35 -5.53 10.88 0.66
C VAL A 35 -5.59 12.32 1.14
N ASP A 36 -5.55 13.24 0.19
CA ASP A 36 -5.66 14.67 0.46
C ASP A 36 -7.11 15.03 0.78
N PRO A 37 -7.38 15.94 1.76
CA PRO A 37 -8.72 16.43 2.02
C PRO A 37 -9.42 17.07 0.81
N THR A 38 -8.66 17.53 -0.19
CA THR A 38 -9.18 18.08 -1.45
C THR A 38 -9.55 17.04 -2.49
N ASP A 39 -9.16 15.78 -2.31
CA ASP A 39 -9.59 14.69 -3.19
C ASP A 39 -11.10 14.48 -3.06
N ALA A 40 -11.80 14.32 -4.21
CA ALA A 40 -13.26 14.18 -4.20
C ALA A 40 -13.73 12.92 -3.46
N THR A 41 -12.96 11.83 -3.57
CA THR A 41 -13.16 10.57 -2.86
C THR A 41 -11.81 9.93 -2.55
N ARG A 42 -11.78 8.93 -1.68
CA ARG A 42 -10.55 8.17 -1.38
C ARG A 42 -9.98 7.49 -2.62
N VAL A 43 -10.84 6.89 -3.45
CA VAL A 43 -10.39 6.25 -4.70
C VAL A 43 -9.93 7.26 -5.75
N ALA A 44 -10.47 8.47 -5.77
CA ALA A 44 -9.96 9.54 -6.62
C ALA A 44 -8.54 9.96 -6.20
N GLY A 45 -8.29 10.08 -4.90
CA GLY A 45 -6.95 10.32 -4.37
C GLY A 45 -6.00 9.18 -4.68
N LEU A 46 -6.46 7.94 -4.55
CA LEU A 46 -5.67 6.76 -4.91
C LEU A 46 -5.33 6.74 -6.40
N ALA A 47 -6.29 7.04 -7.27
CA ALA A 47 -6.04 7.11 -8.72
C ALA A 47 -4.97 8.17 -9.06
N ARG A 48 -5.02 9.32 -8.41
CA ARG A 48 -4.01 10.38 -8.56
C ARG A 48 -2.63 9.89 -8.12
N GLU A 49 -2.51 9.28 -6.95
CA GLU A 49 -1.24 8.74 -6.44
C GLU A 49 -0.65 7.68 -7.38
N VAL A 50 -1.49 6.76 -7.86
CA VAL A 50 -1.05 5.72 -8.82
C VAL A 50 -0.51 6.35 -10.10
N GLU A 51 -1.18 7.35 -10.65
CA GLU A 51 -0.73 8.05 -11.86
C GLU A 51 0.59 8.79 -11.62
N GLU A 52 0.71 9.52 -10.51
CA GLU A 52 1.93 10.23 -10.14
C GLU A 52 3.13 9.28 -9.96
N GLU A 53 2.92 8.14 -9.33
CA GLU A 53 3.98 7.18 -9.02
C GLU A 53 4.35 6.25 -10.18
N THR A 54 3.40 5.90 -11.03
CA THR A 54 3.57 4.82 -12.02
C THR A 54 3.23 5.19 -13.46
N GLY A 55 2.53 6.30 -13.68
CA GLY A 55 2.02 6.68 -14.99
C GLY A 55 0.73 5.97 -15.41
N LEU A 56 0.24 5.02 -14.62
CA LEU A 56 -0.97 4.27 -14.94
C LEU A 56 -2.23 5.05 -14.54
N GLN A 57 -3.24 5.01 -15.41
CA GLN A 57 -4.55 5.62 -15.18
C GLN A 57 -5.56 4.52 -14.86
N VAL A 58 -6.09 4.50 -13.66
CA VAL A 58 -7.09 3.51 -13.23
C VAL A 58 -8.48 4.08 -13.43
N HIS A 59 -9.32 3.33 -14.14
CA HIS A 59 -10.67 3.74 -14.53
C HIS A 59 -11.78 3.09 -13.71
N ALA A 60 -11.51 1.94 -13.10
CA ALA A 60 -12.47 1.22 -12.26
C ALA A 60 -11.78 0.53 -11.10
N TRP A 61 -12.40 0.57 -9.93
CA TRP A 61 -11.94 0.00 -8.68
C TRP A 61 -12.93 -0.97 -8.09
N ASP A 62 -12.40 -1.94 -7.35
CA ASP A 62 -13.15 -2.86 -6.50
C ASP A 62 -12.55 -2.82 -5.10
N GLY A 63 -13.38 -2.67 -4.08
CA GLY A 63 -12.82 -2.57 -2.73
C GLY A 63 -13.66 -1.74 -1.75
N PRO A 64 -13.10 -1.51 -0.57
CA PRO A 64 -11.78 -1.98 -0.13
C PRO A 64 -11.73 -3.51 0.04
N LEU A 65 -10.60 -4.09 -0.34
CA LEU A 65 -10.32 -5.51 -0.10
C LEU A 65 -10.04 -5.75 1.37
N TYR A 66 -9.29 -4.86 1.97
CA TYR A 66 -8.99 -4.83 3.39
C TYR A 66 -8.68 -3.41 3.85
N GLU A 67 -8.76 -3.24 5.15
CA GLU A 67 -8.39 -2.01 5.83
C GLU A 67 -7.29 -2.31 6.86
N VAL A 68 -6.44 -1.35 7.11
CA VAL A 68 -5.40 -1.42 8.14
C VAL A 68 -5.54 -0.23 9.07
N VAL A 69 -5.53 -0.50 10.37
CA VAL A 69 -5.45 0.50 11.41
C VAL A 69 -4.21 0.21 12.24
N ALA A 70 -3.24 1.11 12.21
CA ALA A 70 -2.03 0.99 13.02
C ALA A 70 -1.91 2.21 13.94
N VAL A 71 -1.75 1.96 15.23
CA VAL A 71 -1.68 3.00 16.27
C VAL A 71 -0.33 2.93 16.95
N ALA A 72 0.46 4.00 16.84
CA ALA A 72 1.76 4.15 17.49
C ALA A 72 1.69 5.25 18.55
N SER A 73 1.20 4.90 19.72
CA SER A 73 0.93 5.85 20.81
C SER A 73 2.18 6.56 21.29
N ASP A 74 3.33 5.88 21.30
CA ASP A 74 4.60 6.48 21.77
C ASP A 74 5.12 7.57 20.83
N MET A 75 4.75 7.50 19.55
CA MET A 75 5.09 8.50 18.53
C MET A 75 3.91 9.43 18.18
N GLY A 76 2.73 9.19 18.75
CA GLY A 76 1.56 10.05 18.57
C GLY A 76 0.94 10.00 17.18
N TRP A 77 1.06 8.90 16.43
CA TRP A 77 0.40 8.78 15.14
C TRP A 77 -0.56 7.58 15.06
N GLU A 78 -1.53 7.73 14.20
CA GLU A 78 -2.49 6.70 13.83
C GLU A 78 -2.61 6.68 12.30
N LEU A 79 -2.53 5.48 11.74
CA LEU A 79 -2.67 5.21 10.32
C LEU A 79 -3.98 4.49 10.06
N HIS A 80 -4.76 4.98 9.12
CA HIS A 80 -5.89 4.29 8.51
C HIS A 80 -5.60 4.11 7.02
N CYS A 81 -5.54 2.88 6.57
CA CYS A 81 -5.30 2.53 5.17
C CYS A 81 -6.44 1.69 4.61
N GLU A 82 -6.91 2.05 3.43
CA GLU A 82 -7.80 1.22 2.62
C GLU A 82 -7.04 0.73 1.39
N VAL A 83 -7.16 -0.55 1.08
CA VAL A 83 -6.55 -1.13 -0.12
C VAL A 83 -7.62 -1.58 -1.09
N HIS A 84 -7.55 -1.07 -2.31
CA HIS A 84 -8.49 -1.31 -3.40
C HIS A 84 -7.81 -2.03 -4.57
N ARG A 85 -8.58 -2.82 -5.31
CA ARG A 85 -8.11 -3.51 -6.51
C ARG A 85 -8.49 -2.70 -7.73
N ALA A 86 -7.53 -2.46 -8.63
CA ALA A 86 -7.79 -1.91 -9.94
C ALA A 86 -8.42 -2.99 -10.84
N LEU A 87 -9.58 -2.68 -11.42
CA LEU A 87 -10.29 -3.56 -12.36
C LEU A 87 -10.01 -3.21 -13.81
N ASP A 88 -9.88 -1.93 -14.10
CA ASP A 88 -9.62 -1.40 -15.43
C ASP A 88 -8.62 -0.25 -15.35
N TRP A 89 -7.58 -0.32 -16.16
CA TRP A 89 -6.53 0.68 -16.19
C TRP A 89 -5.83 0.69 -17.54
N SER A 90 -5.17 1.80 -17.84
CA SER A 90 -4.44 2.02 -19.09
C SER A 90 -3.14 2.77 -18.84
N GLY A 91 -2.34 2.88 -19.89
CA GLY A 91 -1.06 3.57 -19.87
C GLY A 91 0.13 2.63 -19.71
N ASP A 92 1.30 3.18 -19.76
CA ASP A 92 2.58 2.49 -19.61
C ASP A 92 3.23 2.91 -18.30
N LEU A 93 4.05 2.02 -17.71
CA LEU A 93 4.83 2.37 -16.54
C LEU A 93 5.84 3.47 -16.90
N VAL A 94 5.65 4.63 -16.29
CA VAL A 94 6.56 5.78 -16.38
C VAL A 94 6.75 6.32 -14.98
N VAL A 95 7.95 6.15 -14.45
CA VAL A 95 8.30 6.64 -13.10
C VAL A 95 8.87 8.04 -13.21
N ASP A 96 8.03 9.02 -12.90
CA ASP A 96 8.38 10.44 -12.83
C ASP A 96 7.59 11.07 -11.67
N ASP A 97 7.86 10.56 -10.48
CA ASP A 97 7.14 10.96 -9.27
C ASP A 97 7.48 12.42 -8.90
N PRO A 98 6.49 13.32 -8.85
CA PRO A 98 6.70 14.73 -8.47
C PRO A 98 7.36 14.89 -7.10
N ASP A 99 7.08 13.99 -6.16
CA ASP A 99 7.66 14.01 -4.82
C ASP A 99 9.05 13.37 -4.76
N GLY A 100 9.48 12.68 -5.82
CA GLY A 100 10.79 12.03 -5.92
C GLY A 100 10.99 10.87 -4.96
N ILE A 101 9.93 10.29 -4.42
CA ILE A 101 9.96 9.17 -3.48
C ILE A 101 10.01 7.85 -4.23
N VAL A 102 9.13 7.66 -5.21
CA VAL A 102 9.12 6.46 -6.04
C VAL A 102 10.20 6.57 -7.12
N VAL A 103 11.11 5.61 -7.14
CA VAL A 103 12.26 5.58 -8.05
C VAL A 103 12.23 4.43 -9.05
N ASP A 104 11.33 3.46 -8.86
CA ASP A 104 11.11 2.36 -9.79
C ASP A 104 9.71 1.76 -9.59
N ALA A 105 9.19 1.08 -10.61
CA ALA A 105 7.92 0.35 -10.57
C ALA A 105 8.00 -0.87 -11.48
N SER A 106 7.46 -2.00 -11.03
CA SER A 106 7.49 -3.25 -11.78
C SER A 106 6.34 -4.16 -11.40
N PHE A 107 5.83 -4.92 -12.37
CA PHE A 107 4.97 -6.06 -12.10
C PHE A 107 5.85 -7.24 -11.69
N VAL A 108 5.66 -7.72 -10.48
CA VAL A 108 6.52 -8.70 -9.80
C VAL A 108 5.75 -10.01 -9.60
N ASP A 109 6.41 -11.13 -9.92
CA ASP A 109 5.81 -12.45 -9.69
C ASP A 109 5.67 -12.78 -8.19
N PRO A 110 4.87 -13.79 -7.81
CA PRO A 110 4.62 -14.09 -6.40
C PRO A 110 5.90 -14.35 -5.57
N THR A 111 6.91 -14.98 -6.15
CA THR A 111 8.20 -15.20 -5.46
C THR A 111 8.92 -13.90 -5.20
N GLY A 112 8.99 -13.03 -6.21
CA GLY A 112 9.58 -11.70 -6.07
C GLY A 112 8.81 -10.82 -5.08
N VAL A 113 7.48 -10.87 -5.05
CA VAL A 113 6.66 -10.15 -4.08
C VAL A 113 7.02 -10.57 -2.65
N ALA A 114 7.14 -11.87 -2.39
CA ALA A 114 7.53 -12.38 -1.07
C ALA A 114 8.90 -11.87 -0.63
N GLU A 115 9.86 -11.82 -1.54
CA GLU A 115 11.22 -11.30 -1.28
C GLU A 115 11.21 -9.79 -1.03
N LEU A 116 10.59 -9.01 -1.92
CA LEU A 116 10.62 -7.55 -1.86
C LEU A 116 9.85 -6.98 -0.68
N LEU A 117 8.80 -7.65 -0.22
CA LEU A 117 8.02 -7.27 0.97
C LEU A 117 8.60 -7.83 2.28
N GLY A 118 9.71 -8.55 2.24
CA GLY A 118 10.29 -9.23 3.41
C GLY A 118 10.75 -8.29 4.52
N GLU A 119 11.14 -7.06 4.17
CA GLU A 119 11.66 -6.06 5.11
C GLU A 119 10.65 -4.93 5.41
N CYS A 120 9.44 -5.01 4.88
CA CYS A 120 8.42 -4.01 5.19
C CYS A 120 7.82 -4.23 6.59
N PHE A 121 7.22 -3.17 7.13
CA PHE A 121 6.50 -3.29 8.40
C PHE A 121 5.34 -4.31 8.30
N GLU A 122 5.06 -5.00 9.41
CA GLU A 122 4.01 -6.03 9.49
C GLU A 122 2.66 -5.51 9.02
N TRP A 123 2.27 -4.29 9.40
CA TRP A 123 1.01 -3.69 8.99
C TRP A 123 0.94 -3.32 7.49
N VAL A 124 2.06 -3.37 6.78
CA VAL A 124 2.11 -3.21 5.32
C VAL A 124 2.08 -4.56 4.63
N GLY A 125 2.93 -5.50 5.04
CA GLY A 125 3.14 -6.77 4.35
C GLY A 125 2.14 -7.86 4.69
N ASP A 126 1.76 -8.01 5.96
CA ASP A 126 0.93 -9.15 6.39
C ASP A 126 -0.49 -9.11 5.81
N PRO A 127 -1.20 -7.96 5.78
CA PRO A 127 -2.53 -7.90 5.15
C PRO A 127 -2.49 -8.25 3.67
N LEU A 128 -1.49 -7.75 2.95
CA LEU A 128 -1.31 -8.04 1.53
C LEU A 128 -1.03 -9.52 1.28
N ARG A 129 -0.12 -10.13 2.05
CA ARG A 129 0.16 -11.57 1.96
C ARG A 129 -1.08 -12.40 2.25
N ALA A 130 -1.85 -12.03 3.28
CA ALA A 130 -3.09 -12.71 3.63
C ALA A 130 -4.11 -12.65 2.48
N TRP A 131 -4.29 -11.47 1.88
CA TRP A 131 -5.20 -11.34 0.75
C TRP A 131 -4.72 -12.13 -0.48
N LEU A 132 -3.44 -12.07 -0.80
CA LEU A 132 -2.87 -12.82 -1.93
C LEU A 132 -3.04 -14.34 -1.77
N ALA A 133 -3.01 -14.83 -0.53
CA ALA A 133 -3.22 -16.25 -0.24
C ALA A 133 -4.69 -16.67 -0.34
N ASP A 134 -5.59 -15.90 0.22
CA ASP A 134 -7.02 -16.26 0.37
C ASP A 134 -7.92 -15.65 -0.71
N ARG A 135 -7.53 -14.52 -1.29
CA ARG A 135 -8.26 -13.86 -2.39
C ARG A 135 -9.75 -13.60 -2.10
N TRP A 136 -10.08 -13.14 -0.89
CA TRP A 136 -11.48 -12.80 -0.56
C TRP A 136 -11.98 -11.60 -1.37
N GLU A 137 -13.29 -11.59 -1.60
CA GLU A 137 -13.97 -10.50 -2.27
C GLU A 137 -14.24 -9.32 -1.32
N PRO A 138 -14.46 -8.07 -1.84
CA PRO A 138 -14.69 -6.89 -1.03
C PRO A 138 -15.85 -7.02 -0.03
N ALA A 139 -16.88 -7.81 -0.34
CA ALA A 139 -17.99 -8.08 0.58
C ALA A 139 -17.54 -8.79 1.87
N ALA A 140 -16.43 -9.51 1.82
CA ALA A 140 -15.81 -10.19 2.95
C ALA A 140 -14.53 -9.50 3.42
N ARG A 141 -14.44 -8.18 3.20
CA ARG A 141 -13.27 -7.38 3.59
C ARG A 141 -12.91 -7.61 5.04
N ARG A 142 -11.63 -7.58 5.33
CA ARG A 142 -11.05 -7.74 6.67
C ARG A 142 -10.46 -6.42 7.14
N VAL A 143 -10.48 -6.21 8.45
CA VAL A 143 -9.83 -5.07 9.10
C VAL A 143 -8.69 -5.59 9.95
N PHE A 144 -7.48 -5.19 9.61
CA PHE A 144 -6.25 -5.54 10.34
C PHE A 144 -5.90 -4.40 11.29
N ARG A 145 -5.79 -4.72 12.59
CA ARG A 145 -5.47 -3.74 13.63
C ARG A 145 -4.15 -4.06 14.27
N TYR A 146 -3.32 -3.04 14.42
CA TYR A 146 -2.00 -3.17 15.01
C TYR A 146 -1.80 -2.12 16.10
N GLU A 147 -1.32 -2.55 17.24
CA GLU A 147 -0.76 -1.69 18.26
C GLU A 147 0.77 -1.71 18.11
N VAL A 148 1.35 -0.53 17.93
CA VAL A 148 2.78 -0.36 17.66
C VAL A 148 3.41 0.41 18.79
N ARG A 149 4.56 -0.02 19.24
CA ARG A 149 5.38 0.65 20.25
C ARG A 149 6.75 0.98 19.71
N GLY A 150 7.34 2.05 20.23
CA GLY A 150 8.64 2.55 19.85
C GLY A 150 8.65 4.06 19.76
N THR A 151 9.83 4.64 19.86
CA THR A 151 10.03 6.09 19.87
C THR A 151 10.74 6.62 18.62
N SER A 152 11.19 5.71 17.76
CA SER A 152 11.82 6.00 16.48
C SER A 152 11.46 4.94 15.44
N LEU A 153 11.62 5.25 14.14
CA LEU A 153 11.32 4.30 13.07
C LEU A 153 12.14 2.99 13.18
N SER A 154 13.34 3.05 13.76
CA SER A 154 14.22 1.89 13.90
C SER A 154 13.86 0.95 15.05
N ASP A 155 13.07 1.41 16.01
CA ASP A 155 12.65 0.60 17.16
C ASP A 155 11.16 0.30 17.20
N LEU A 156 10.42 0.63 16.14
CA LEU A 156 9.01 0.29 16.03
C LEU A 156 8.82 -1.24 16.00
N ARG A 157 7.89 -1.70 16.82
CA ARG A 157 7.49 -3.11 16.87
C ARG A 157 6.00 -3.25 17.14
N VAL A 158 5.41 -4.24 16.54
CA VAL A 158 4.03 -4.63 16.83
C VAL A 158 3.98 -5.35 18.18
N VAL A 159 3.11 -4.92 19.07
CA VAL A 159 2.90 -5.54 20.38
C VAL A 159 1.54 -6.23 20.48
N ALA A 160 0.60 -5.89 19.62
CA ALA A 160 -0.68 -6.57 19.49
C ALA A 160 -1.18 -6.45 18.04
N ALA A 161 -1.80 -7.51 17.55
CA ALA A 161 -2.44 -7.56 16.24
C ALA A 161 -3.74 -8.35 16.32
N SER A 162 -4.74 -7.89 15.55
CA SER A 162 -6.02 -8.60 15.41
C SER A 162 -6.57 -8.42 13.99
N VAL A 163 -7.45 -9.34 13.59
CA VAL A 163 -8.13 -9.30 12.29
C VAL A 163 -9.62 -9.49 12.54
N GLU A 164 -10.44 -8.60 11.97
CA GLU A 164 -11.90 -8.62 12.02
C GLU A 164 -12.49 -8.84 10.64
#